data_6b2d00784d5d9de023031e105f42b03b
#
_entry.id   6b2d00784d5d9de023031e105f42b03b
#
_cell.length_a   1.000
_cell.length_b   1.000
_cell.length_c   1.000
_cell.angle_alpha   90.00
_cell.angle_beta   90.00
_cell.angle_gamma   90.00
#
_symmetry.space_group_name_H-M   'P 1'
#
loop_
_entity.id
_entity.type
_entity.pdbx_description
1 polymer ?
#
loop_
_entity_poly.entity_id
_entity_poly.type
_entity_poly.pdbx_seq_one_letter_code
_entity_poly.pdbx_strand_id
1 'polypeptide(L)'
;SQLYGGTVNLLRLTLPRFGITTTFVKPGDTEGFKKAIKPNTKMIFGEIIGNPGLEVMDVPKVADIAHKAGIPLMVDCTFNTPYLCRALDFGADIVVHSLTKWMCGHGTSMGGIIVEGGKFDWQQNDKFPTMTEPYPGYHGLSFSEEFGPVAFTMRARAEGMRDMGPCMSPTNAFNILQGIETLSVRMDKHLSCLLYTSDAADEHSW
;
A
#
# COMPACT_ATOMS: atom_id res chain seq x y z
N SER A 1 4.86 -13.06 8.46
CA SER A 1 4.90 -11.72 7.86
C SER A 1 5.06 -10.68 8.95
N GLN A 2 5.82 -9.65 8.68
CA GLN A 2 6.00 -8.51 9.57
C GLN A 2 5.16 -7.35 9.03
N LEU A 3 3.85 -7.48 9.17
CA LEU A 3 2.89 -6.44 8.84
C LEU A 3 2.33 -5.84 10.12
N TYR A 4 1.86 -4.62 10.04
CA TYR A 4 1.11 -3.97 11.11
C TYR A 4 -0.01 -4.88 11.64
N GLY A 5 -0.15 -4.96 12.97
CA GLY A 5 -1.08 -5.90 13.61
C GLY A 5 -2.52 -5.79 13.14
N GLY A 6 -2.99 -4.56 12.88
CA GLY A 6 -4.33 -4.33 12.29
C GLY A 6 -4.48 -4.92 10.89
N THR A 7 -3.45 -4.81 10.06
CA THR A 7 -3.42 -5.41 8.72
C THR A 7 -3.40 -6.94 8.81
N VAL A 8 -2.62 -7.51 9.73
CA VAL A 8 -2.62 -8.97 9.96
C VAL A 8 -4.00 -9.46 10.37
N ASN A 9 -4.67 -8.77 11.29
CA ASN A 9 -6.02 -9.13 11.72
C ASN A 9 -7.03 -8.99 10.58
N LEU A 10 -6.96 -7.93 9.78
CA LEU A 10 -7.80 -7.75 8.60
C LEU A 10 -7.65 -8.94 7.64
N LEU A 11 -6.41 -9.26 7.26
CA LEU A 11 -6.11 -10.32 6.29
C LEU A 11 -6.39 -11.73 6.82
N ARG A 12 -6.19 -11.98 8.11
CA ARG A 12 -6.30 -13.31 8.71
C ARG A 12 -7.69 -13.64 9.23
N LEU A 13 -8.40 -12.66 9.77
CA LEU A 13 -9.65 -12.87 10.50
C LEU A 13 -10.86 -12.25 9.83
N THR A 14 -10.73 -11.04 9.30
CA THR A 14 -11.87 -10.30 8.77
C THR A 14 -12.19 -10.66 7.33
N LEU A 15 -11.21 -10.57 6.43
CA LEU A 15 -11.42 -10.81 5.00
C LEU A 15 -11.86 -12.24 4.66
N PRO A 16 -11.44 -13.31 5.39
CA PRO A 16 -11.97 -14.65 5.16
C PRO A 16 -13.49 -14.78 5.30
N ARG A 17 -14.12 -13.92 6.13
CA ARG A 17 -15.59 -13.86 6.25
C ARG A 17 -16.28 -13.40 4.96
N PHE A 18 -15.54 -12.73 4.10
CA PHE A 18 -15.99 -12.27 2.77
C PHE A 18 -15.45 -13.15 1.62
N GLY A 19 -14.91 -14.34 1.94
CA GLY A 19 -14.38 -15.24 0.94
C GLY A 19 -12.97 -14.88 0.42
N ILE A 20 -12.31 -13.88 1.00
CA ILE A 20 -10.97 -13.45 0.59
C ILE A 20 -9.93 -14.13 1.48
N THR A 21 -9.09 -14.97 0.90
CA THR A 21 -8.04 -15.71 1.61
C THR A 21 -6.66 -15.10 1.38
N THR A 22 -5.79 -15.18 2.39
CA THR A 22 -4.43 -14.66 2.32
C THR A 22 -3.42 -15.73 2.67
N THR A 23 -2.37 -15.86 1.85
CA THR A 23 -1.19 -16.67 2.16
C THR A 23 -0.08 -15.74 2.65
N PHE A 24 0.40 -15.96 3.88
CA PHE A 24 1.47 -15.15 4.46
C PHE A 24 2.84 -15.74 4.09
N VAL A 25 3.74 -14.88 3.63
CA VAL A 25 5.12 -15.22 3.28
C VAL A 25 6.06 -14.66 4.36
N LYS A 26 7.17 -15.35 4.62
CA LYS A 26 8.19 -14.87 5.56
C LYS A 26 8.84 -13.58 5.03
N PRO A 27 9.21 -12.64 5.91
CA PRO A 27 9.99 -11.47 5.50
C PRO A 27 11.27 -11.90 4.78
N GLY A 28 11.67 -11.12 3.75
CA GLY A 28 12.86 -11.40 2.95
C GLY A 28 12.79 -12.63 2.02
N ASP A 29 11.77 -13.47 2.14
CA ASP A 29 11.62 -14.67 1.29
C ASP A 29 10.93 -14.33 -0.04
N THR A 30 11.69 -13.77 -0.98
CA THR A 30 11.18 -13.44 -2.31
C THR A 30 10.70 -14.69 -3.09
N GLU A 31 11.37 -15.83 -2.94
CA GLU A 31 10.93 -17.08 -3.57
C GLU A 31 9.64 -17.60 -2.92
N GLY A 32 9.41 -17.31 -1.65
CA GLY A 32 8.15 -17.61 -0.97
C GLY A 32 6.95 -16.91 -1.61
N PHE A 33 7.11 -15.66 -2.06
CA PHE A 33 6.04 -14.98 -2.82
C PHE A 33 5.69 -15.73 -4.10
N LYS A 34 6.69 -16.13 -4.87
CA LYS A 34 6.50 -16.89 -6.10
C LYS A 34 5.77 -18.23 -5.86
N LYS A 35 6.16 -18.96 -4.81
CA LYS A 35 5.53 -20.24 -4.43
C LYS A 35 4.12 -20.08 -3.90
N ALA A 36 3.81 -18.92 -3.29
CA ALA A 36 2.50 -18.66 -2.70
C ALA A 36 1.43 -18.24 -3.73
N ILE A 37 1.83 -17.84 -4.94
CA ILE A 37 0.91 -17.45 -6.00
C ILE A 37 0.10 -18.67 -6.48
N LYS A 38 -1.21 -18.50 -6.54
CA LYS A 38 -2.20 -19.47 -7.02
C LYS A 38 -2.96 -18.90 -8.21
N PRO A 39 -3.68 -19.71 -8.99
CA PRO A 39 -4.48 -19.22 -10.13
C PRO A 39 -5.46 -18.11 -9.74
N ASN A 40 -6.03 -18.17 -8.55
CA ASN A 40 -6.96 -17.18 -8.02
C ASN A 40 -6.30 -16.03 -7.22
N THR A 41 -4.98 -15.94 -7.19
CA THR A 41 -4.28 -14.82 -6.54
C THR A 41 -4.53 -13.54 -7.35
N LYS A 42 -4.97 -12.50 -6.66
CA LYS A 42 -5.34 -11.21 -7.27
C LYS A 42 -4.31 -10.11 -7.02
N MET A 43 -3.50 -10.22 -5.96
CA MET A 43 -2.59 -9.15 -5.57
C MET A 43 -1.51 -9.68 -4.62
N ILE A 44 -0.33 -9.09 -4.68
CA ILE A 44 0.66 -9.17 -3.60
C ILE A 44 0.54 -7.89 -2.79
N PHE A 45 0.52 -8.02 -1.45
CA PHE A 45 0.52 -6.91 -0.52
C PHE A 45 1.73 -7.02 0.43
N GLY A 46 2.39 -5.90 0.71
CA GLY A 46 3.46 -5.84 1.70
C GLY A 46 3.64 -4.44 2.27
N GLU A 47 4.45 -4.33 3.32
CA GLU A 47 4.94 -3.06 3.86
C GLU A 47 6.39 -2.88 3.44
N ILE A 48 6.76 -1.67 3.01
CA ILE A 48 8.14 -1.40 2.58
C ILE A 48 9.13 -1.53 3.74
N ILE A 49 8.72 -1.10 4.92
CA ILE A 49 9.41 -1.32 6.19
C ILE A 49 8.45 -2.03 7.12
N GLY A 50 8.76 -3.27 7.47
CA GLY A 50 7.87 -4.12 8.27
C GLY A 50 7.68 -3.61 9.70
N ASN A 51 6.48 -3.78 10.24
CA ASN A 51 6.16 -3.43 11.63
C ASN A 51 5.75 -4.70 12.42
N PRO A 52 6.47 -5.10 13.49
CA PRO A 52 7.53 -4.35 14.20
C PRO A 52 8.97 -4.69 13.79
N GLY A 53 9.22 -5.61 12.87
CA GLY A 53 10.53 -6.18 12.64
C GLY A 53 11.50 -5.33 11.84
N LEU A 54 11.05 -4.21 11.25
CA LEU A 54 11.83 -3.24 10.48
C LEU A 54 12.57 -3.81 9.26
N GLU A 55 12.24 -5.03 8.83
CA GLU A 55 12.79 -5.58 7.59
C GLU A 55 12.28 -4.80 6.39
N VAL A 56 13.20 -4.53 5.46
CA VAL A 56 12.91 -3.79 4.23
C VAL A 56 12.55 -4.77 3.12
N MET A 57 11.43 -4.54 2.46
CA MET A 57 10.99 -5.33 1.31
C MET A 57 11.77 -4.92 0.05
N ASP A 58 12.29 -5.90 -0.68
CA ASP A 58 12.86 -5.71 -2.01
C ASP A 58 11.73 -5.49 -3.03
N VAL A 59 11.24 -4.24 -3.12
CA VAL A 59 10.11 -3.87 -3.98
C VAL A 59 10.33 -4.27 -5.43
N PRO A 60 11.49 -3.98 -6.07
CA PRO A 60 11.74 -4.37 -7.47
C PRO A 60 11.58 -5.87 -7.71
N LYS A 61 12.15 -6.71 -6.84
CA LYS A 61 12.04 -8.17 -7.02
C LYS A 61 10.63 -8.68 -6.82
N VAL A 62 9.91 -8.17 -5.81
CA VAL A 62 8.53 -8.58 -5.54
C VAL A 62 7.60 -8.08 -6.64
N ALA A 63 7.83 -6.88 -7.18
CA ALA A 63 7.10 -6.35 -8.34
C ALA A 63 7.29 -7.24 -9.58
N ASP A 64 8.54 -7.63 -9.90
CA ASP A 64 8.83 -8.54 -11.01
C ASP A 64 8.08 -9.88 -10.88
N ILE A 65 8.01 -10.43 -9.66
CA ILE A 65 7.26 -11.67 -9.37
C ILE A 65 5.75 -11.45 -9.58
N ALA A 66 5.21 -10.34 -9.09
CA ALA A 66 3.79 -10.00 -9.25
C ALA A 66 3.43 -9.82 -10.73
N HIS A 67 4.20 -9.05 -11.47
CA HIS A 67 3.95 -8.74 -12.87
C HIS A 67 4.09 -9.98 -13.76
N LYS A 68 5.07 -10.87 -13.51
CA LYS A 68 5.17 -12.16 -14.22
C LYS A 68 3.97 -13.07 -13.98
N ALA A 69 3.29 -12.91 -12.85
CA ALA A 69 2.05 -13.62 -12.55
C ALA A 69 0.79 -12.88 -13.04
N GLY A 70 0.94 -11.71 -13.67
CA GLY A 70 -0.16 -10.88 -14.15
C GLY A 70 -1.04 -10.33 -13.03
N ILE A 71 -0.44 -9.96 -11.89
CA ILE A 71 -1.12 -9.38 -10.73
C ILE A 71 -0.37 -8.13 -10.23
N PRO A 72 -1.08 -7.14 -9.64
CA PRO A 72 -0.44 -5.95 -9.12
C PRO A 72 0.25 -6.19 -7.78
N LEU A 73 1.26 -5.34 -7.51
CA LEU A 73 1.88 -5.18 -6.20
C LEU A 73 1.33 -3.93 -5.51
N MET A 74 0.72 -4.11 -4.35
CA MET A 74 0.33 -3.02 -3.45
C MET A 74 1.28 -2.95 -2.26
N VAL A 75 1.77 -1.75 -1.95
CA VAL A 75 2.75 -1.54 -0.86
C VAL A 75 2.24 -0.50 0.12
N ASP A 76 2.23 -0.84 1.40
CA ASP A 76 2.06 0.15 2.47
C ASP A 76 3.37 0.89 2.68
N CYS A 77 3.33 2.19 2.43
CA CYS A 77 4.45 3.11 2.54
C CYS A 77 4.29 4.09 3.70
N THR A 78 3.49 3.72 4.71
CA THR A 78 3.21 4.58 5.87
C THR A 78 4.49 4.95 6.62
N PHE A 79 5.41 4.00 6.78
CA PHE A 79 6.61 4.18 7.59
C PHE A 79 7.65 5.08 6.91
N ASN A 80 7.94 4.83 5.64
CA ASN A 80 8.94 5.58 4.86
C ASN A 80 8.42 6.91 4.33
N THR A 81 7.12 7.10 4.21
CA THR A 81 6.48 8.25 3.55
C THR A 81 6.92 8.42 2.09
N PRO A 82 6.24 9.21 1.27
CA PRO A 82 6.70 9.49 -0.10
C PRO A 82 7.98 10.34 -0.13
N TYR A 83 8.38 10.93 0.99
CA TYR A 83 9.61 11.71 1.07
C TYR A 83 10.87 10.83 1.04
N LEU A 84 10.89 9.74 1.80
CA LEU A 84 12.08 8.86 1.86
C LEU A 84 12.13 7.85 0.72
N CYS A 85 10.97 7.32 0.29
CA CYS A 85 10.94 6.34 -0.78
C CYS A 85 9.58 6.32 -1.47
N ARG A 86 9.58 6.53 -2.79
CA ARG A 86 8.41 6.42 -3.63
C ARG A 86 8.38 5.03 -4.27
N ALA A 87 7.69 4.09 -3.65
CA ALA A 87 7.66 2.69 -4.10
C ALA A 87 7.12 2.51 -5.53
N LEU A 88 6.32 3.44 -6.05
CA LEU A 88 5.87 3.47 -7.44
C LEU A 88 7.03 3.57 -8.45
N ASP A 89 8.12 4.25 -8.08
CA ASP A 89 9.31 4.38 -8.92
C ASP A 89 10.12 3.07 -8.97
N PHE A 90 9.85 2.16 -8.03
CA PHE A 90 10.50 0.86 -7.88
C PHE A 90 9.63 -0.32 -8.32
N GLY A 91 8.48 -0.05 -8.96
CA GLY A 91 7.65 -1.08 -9.57
C GLY A 91 6.40 -1.46 -8.77
N ALA A 92 6.11 -0.83 -7.63
CA ALA A 92 4.80 -0.95 -7.02
C ALA A 92 3.73 -0.35 -7.96
N ASP A 93 2.56 -0.97 -8.04
CA ASP A 93 1.45 -0.50 -8.86
C ASP A 93 0.51 0.41 -8.07
N ILE A 94 0.36 0.08 -6.78
CA ILE A 94 -0.51 0.80 -5.85
C ILE A 94 0.26 1.00 -4.56
N VAL A 95 0.20 2.20 -4.00
CA VAL A 95 0.70 2.46 -2.65
C VAL A 95 -0.42 2.94 -1.74
N VAL A 96 -0.31 2.57 -0.47
CA VAL A 96 -1.22 3.04 0.58
C VAL A 96 -0.43 3.71 1.69
N HIS A 97 -1.04 4.69 2.32
CA HIS A 97 -0.48 5.34 3.51
C HIS A 97 -1.57 5.53 4.56
N SER A 98 -1.25 5.18 5.79
CA SER A 98 -1.98 5.73 6.93
C SER A 98 -1.55 7.17 7.13
N LEU A 99 -2.36 8.11 6.64
CA LEU A 99 -2.12 9.55 6.82
C LEU A 99 -2.12 9.98 8.29
N THR A 100 -2.72 9.13 9.15
CA THR A 100 -2.74 9.26 10.62
C THR A 100 -1.34 9.40 11.24
N LYS A 101 -0.31 8.85 10.57
CA LYS A 101 1.07 8.70 11.08
C LYS A 101 1.94 9.90 10.67
N TRP A 102 3.06 9.65 10.01
CA TRP A 102 4.06 10.66 9.65
C TRP A 102 3.51 11.82 8.83
N MET A 103 2.55 11.55 7.91
CA MET A 103 2.03 12.60 7.03
C MET A 103 1.21 13.63 7.81
N CYS A 104 0.34 13.21 8.73
CA CYS A 104 -0.29 14.13 9.69
C CYS A 104 0.74 14.66 10.71
N GLY A 105 1.54 13.78 11.29
CA GLY A 105 2.68 14.10 12.14
C GLY A 105 2.38 14.56 13.56
N HIS A 106 1.12 14.81 13.90
CA HIS A 106 0.73 15.46 15.17
C HIS A 106 -0.23 14.62 16.02
N GLY A 107 -0.64 13.44 15.55
CA GLY A 107 -1.59 12.58 16.27
C GLY A 107 -3.00 13.18 16.42
N THR A 108 -3.34 14.17 15.63
CA THR A 108 -4.60 14.94 15.76
C THR A 108 -5.70 14.44 14.85
N SER A 109 -5.38 13.72 13.77
CA SER A 109 -6.35 13.35 12.74
C SER A 109 -6.08 11.95 12.20
N MET A 110 -7.16 11.26 11.88
CA MET A 110 -7.12 9.96 11.22
C MET A 110 -7.43 10.11 9.74
N GLY A 111 -6.70 9.37 8.90
CA GLY A 111 -6.94 9.32 7.48
C GLY A 111 -6.12 8.25 6.79
N GLY A 112 -6.47 7.98 5.55
CA GLY A 112 -5.74 7.08 4.67
C GLY A 112 -5.79 7.57 3.23
N ILE A 113 -4.83 7.16 2.43
CA ILE A 113 -4.79 7.45 1.01
C ILE A 113 -4.33 6.22 0.24
N ILE A 114 -4.92 6.03 -0.92
CA ILE A 114 -4.50 5.06 -1.93
C ILE A 114 -4.02 5.86 -3.14
N VAL A 115 -2.85 5.52 -3.66
CA VAL A 115 -2.27 6.14 -4.86
C VAL A 115 -1.98 5.05 -5.87
N GLU A 116 -2.57 5.19 -7.05
CA GLU A 116 -2.35 4.29 -8.18
C GLU A 116 -1.21 4.81 -9.06
N GLY A 117 -0.32 3.92 -9.49
CA GLY A 117 0.80 4.25 -10.37
C GLY A 117 0.41 4.39 -11.84
N GLY A 118 -0.75 3.89 -12.23
CA GLY A 118 -1.31 3.99 -13.58
C GLY A 118 -0.58 3.18 -14.65
N LYS A 119 0.31 2.26 -14.25
CA LYS A 119 1.14 1.48 -15.19
C LYS A 119 0.68 0.02 -15.33
N PHE A 120 -0.12 -0.47 -14.38
CA PHE A 120 -0.59 -1.85 -14.41
C PHE A 120 -1.70 -2.01 -15.45
N ASP A 121 -1.52 -2.97 -16.35
CA ASP A 121 -2.53 -3.31 -17.37
C ASP A 121 -3.57 -4.27 -16.78
N TRP A 122 -4.74 -3.74 -16.45
CA TRP A 122 -5.87 -4.51 -15.92
C TRP A 122 -6.47 -5.49 -16.94
N GLN A 123 -6.20 -5.28 -18.25
CA GLN A 123 -6.75 -6.09 -19.34
C GLN A 123 -5.81 -7.22 -19.77
N GLN A 124 -4.59 -7.33 -19.22
CA GLN A 124 -3.59 -8.31 -19.63
C GLN A 124 -4.02 -9.79 -19.42
N ASN A 125 -5.04 -10.03 -18.62
CA ASN A 125 -5.57 -11.36 -18.34
C ASN A 125 -6.98 -11.30 -17.72
N ASP A 126 -7.65 -12.46 -17.59
CA ASP A 126 -9.02 -12.56 -17.07
C ASP A 126 -9.14 -12.51 -15.54
N LYS A 127 -8.10 -12.11 -14.83
CA LYS A 127 -8.11 -12.08 -13.35
C LYS A 127 -8.95 -10.95 -12.76
N PHE A 128 -9.24 -9.91 -13.52
CA PHE A 128 -9.85 -8.68 -13.02
C PHE A 128 -11.17 -8.33 -13.71
N PRO A 129 -12.17 -9.22 -13.74
CA PRO A 129 -13.43 -8.95 -14.41
C PRO A 129 -14.14 -7.70 -13.86
N THR A 130 -13.95 -7.39 -12.56
CA THR A 130 -14.48 -6.18 -11.95
C THR A 130 -13.88 -4.88 -12.52
N MET A 131 -12.76 -4.97 -13.20
CA MET A 131 -12.11 -3.82 -13.86
C MET A 131 -12.41 -3.76 -15.36
N THR A 132 -12.60 -4.92 -15.99
CA THR A 132 -12.64 -5.09 -17.45
C THR A 132 -14.03 -5.34 -18.00
N GLU A 133 -14.96 -5.88 -17.19
CA GLU A 133 -16.33 -6.14 -17.63
C GLU A 133 -17.25 -4.93 -17.40
N PRO A 134 -18.34 -4.82 -18.22
CA PRO A 134 -19.34 -3.79 -18.04
C PRO A 134 -19.97 -3.83 -16.63
N TYR A 135 -19.92 -2.70 -15.92
CA TYR A 135 -20.47 -2.59 -14.56
C TYR A 135 -21.89 -2.02 -14.57
N PRO A 136 -22.90 -2.82 -14.22
CA PRO A 136 -24.31 -2.37 -14.26
C PRO A 136 -24.60 -1.15 -13.36
N GLY A 137 -23.89 -1.03 -12.23
CA GLY A 137 -24.05 0.08 -11.29
C GLY A 137 -23.59 1.45 -11.84
N TYR A 138 -22.92 1.45 -13.00
CA TYR A 138 -22.47 2.65 -13.73
C TYR A 138 -22.83 2.55 -15.22
N HIS A 139 -24.07 2.20 -15.50
CA HIS A 139 -24.62 2.17 -16.87
C HIS A 139 -23.84 1.28 -17.85
N GLY A 140 -23.16 0.25 -17.36
CA GLY A 140 -22.45 -0.72 -18.19
C GLY A 140 -21.07 -0.27 -18.65
N LEU A 141 -20.47 0.77 -18.06
CA LEU A 141 -19.07 1.12 -18.37
C LEU A 141 -18.07 0.07 -17.86
N SER A 142 -16.96 -0.10 -18.58
CA SER A 142 -15.77 -0.83 -18.13
C SER A 142 -14.77 0.17 -17.53
N PHE A 143 -14.34 -0.07 -16.29
CA PHE A 143 -13.44 0.88 -15.60
C PHE A 143 -12.08 1.00 -16.28
N SER A 144 -11.51 -0.11 -16.76
CA SER A 144 -10.22 -0.09 -17.46
C SER A 144 -10.27 0.63 -18.80
N GLU A 145 -11.38 0.53 -19.53
CA GLU A 145 -11.55 1.19 -20.81
C GLU A 145 -11.79 2.69 -20.66
N GLU A 146 -12.68 3.05 -19.72
CA GLU A 146 -13.11 4.44 -19.55
C GLU A 146 -12.06 5.29 -18.84
N PHE A 147 -11.38 4.73 -17.82
CA PHE A 147 -10.50 5.51 -16.95
C PHE A 147 -9.00 5.19 -17.11
N GLY A 148 -8.65 4.16 -17.86
CA GLY A 148 -7.26 3.84 -18.18
C GLY A 148 -6.32 3.83 -16.95
N PRO A 149 -5.34 4.76 -16.88
CA PRO A 149 -4.34 4.78 -15.79
C PRO A 149 -4.88 5.02 -14.39
N VAL A 150 -6.13 5.42 -14.24
CA VAL A 150 -6.77 5.68 -12.94
C VAL A 150 -7.96 4.76 -12.67
N ALA A 151 -8.04 3.66 -13.40
CA ALA A 151 -9.16 2.71 -13.34
C ALA A 151 -9.40 2.14 -11.95
N PHE A 152 -8.34 1.74 -11.25
CA PHE A 152 -8.44 1.21 -9.89
C PHE A 152 -8.94 2.27 -8.90
N THR A 153 -8.38 3.47 -8.98
CA THR A 153 -8.79 4.59 -8.12
C THR A 153 -10.25 4.95 -8.36
N MET A 154 -10.67 4.99 -9.61
CA MET A 154 -12.08 5.26 -9.95
C MET A 154 -13.01 4.16 -9.47
N ARG A 155 -12.62 2.88 -9.62
CA ARG A 155 -13.40 1.76 -9.06
C ARG A 155 -13.47 1.81 -7.55
N ALA A 156 -12.35 2.08 -6.87
CA ALA A 156 -12.31 2.21 -5.42
C ALA A 156 -13.22 3.33 -4.90
N ARG A 157 -13.33 4.44 -5.65
CA ARG A 157 -14.27 5.54 -5.32
C ARG A 157 -15.72 5.17 -5.61
N ALA A 158 -15.97 4.61 -6.80
CA ALA A 158 -17.30 4.35 -7.31
C ALA A 158 -18.05 3.26 -6.52
N GLU A 159 -17.35 2.28 -6.01
CA GLU A 159 -17.92 1.15 -5.26
C GLU A 159 -17.42 1.15 -3.80
N GLY A 160 -16.12 1.08 -3.56
CA GLY A 160 -15.59 0.96 -2.22
C GLY A 160 -15.97 2.15 -1.33
N MET A 161 -15.65 3.37 -1.74
CA MET A 161 -15.90 4.57 -0.94
C MET A 161 -17.41 4.90 -0.90
N ARG A 162 -18.10 4.86 -2.03
CA ARG A 162 -19.52 5.19 -2.11
C ARG A 162 -20.38 4.22 -1.30
N ASP A 163 -20.15 2.92 -1.45
CA ASP A 163 -21.06 1.90 -0.92
C ASP A 163 -20.70 1.47 0.51
N MET A 164 -19.41 1.51 0.87
CA MET A 164 -18.93 1.15 2.22
C MET A 164 -18.66 2.36 3.13
N GLY A 165 -18.64 3.57 2.57
CA GLY A 165 -18.64 4.83 3.30
C GLY A 165 -17.32 5.33 3.90
N PRO A 166 -16.09 4.79 3.61
CA PRO A 166 -14.86 5.35 4.16
C PRO A 166 -14.61 6.74 3.57
N CYS A 167 -14.96 7.77 4.34
CA CYS A 167 -14.82 9.16 3.92
C CYS A 167 -14.06 9.96 4.97
N MET A 168 -12.98 10.61 4.54
CA MET A 168 -12.23 11.51 5.41
C MET A 168 -13.00 12.81 5.60
N SER A 169 -13.13 13.29 6.85
CA SER A 169 -13.75 14.59 7.12
C SER A 169 -12.89 15.73 6.54
N PRO A 170 -13.49 16.83 6.10
CA PRO A 170 -12.74 18.00 5.62
C PRO A 170 -11.77 18.56 6.68
N THR A 171 -12.14 18.54 7.95
CA THR A 171 -11.27 18.98 9.05
C THR A 171 -10.03 18.08 9.18
N ASN A 172 -10.20 16.75 9.11
CA ASN A 172 -9.06 15.85 9.13
C ASN A 172 -8.16 16.05 7.91
N ALA A 173 -8.75 16.24 6.72
CA ALA A 173 -7.99 16.52 5.50
C ALA A 173 -7.16 17.81 5.64
N PHE A 174 -7.74 18.87 6.18
CA PHE A 174 -7.04 20.12 6.44
C PHE A 174 -5.86 19.95 7.40
N ASN A 175 -6.07 19.29 8.55
CA ASN A 175 -5.01 19.04 9.53
C ASN A 175 -3.87 18.18 8.95
N ILE A 176 -4.23 17.17 8.14
CA ILE A 176 -3.25 16.29 7.47
C ILE A 176 -2.43 17.10 6.45
N LEU A 177 -3.06 17.97 5.66
CA LEU A 177 -2.36 18.83 4.70
C LEU A 177 -1.35 19.73 5.39
N GLN A 178 -1.72 20.35 6.52
CA GLN A 178 -0.76 21.13 7.32
C GLN A 178 0.42 20.29 7.81
N GLY A 179 0.17 19.02 8.22
CA GLY A 179 1.24 18.11 8.59
C GLY A 179 2.16 17.78 7.41
N ILE A 180 1.61 17.63 6.20
CA ILE A 180 2.39 17.33 4.99
C ILE A 180 3.32 18.48 4.62
N GLU A 181 2.94 19.74 4.84
CA GLU A 181 3.79 20.91 4.54
C GLU A 181 5.14 20.87 5.28
N THR A 182 5.18 20.27 6.46
CA THR A 182 6.41 20.15 7.26
C THR A 182 7.04 18.76 7.20
N LEU A 183 6.51 17.85 6.37
CA LEU A 183 6.93 16.44 6.33
C LEU A 183 8.42 16.29 6.05
N SER A 184 8.94 16.98 5.04
CA SER A 184 10.35 16.88 4.64
C SER A 184 11.29 17.25 5.79
N VAL A 185 11.06 18.39 6.42
CA VAL A 185 11.88 18.90 7.54
C VAL A 185 11.83 17.93 8.73
N ARG A 186 10.65 17.37 9.02
CA ARG A 186 10.51 16.39 10.11
C ARG A 186 11.23 15.09 9.81
N MET A 187 11.11 14.60 8.58
CA MET A 187 11.77 13.34 8.19
C MET A 187 13.30 13.50 8.17
N ASP A 188 13.83 14.61 7.66
CA ASP A 188 15.27 14.90 7.72
C ASP A 188 15.78 14.92 9.16
N LYS A 189 15.03 15.54 10.08
CA LYS A 189 15.42 15.59 11.49
C LYS A 189 15.38 14.21 12.14
N HIS A 190 14.36 13.41 11.85
CA HIS A 190 14.28 12.04 12.36
C HIS A 190 15.44 11.17 11.87
N LEU A 191 15.79 11.26 10.58
CA LEU A 191 16.93 10.52 10.02
C LEU A 191 18.24 10.92 10.66
N SER A 192 18.51 12.22 10.77
CA SER A 192 19.75 12.72 11.38
C SER A 192 19.86 12.32 12.85
N CYS A 193 18.75 12.36 13.59
CA CYS A 193 18.70 11.92 14.99
C CYS A 193 18.93 10.41 15.13
N LEU A 194 18.35 9.60 14.22
CA LEU A 194 18.52 8.14 14.23
C LEU A 194 19.98 7.76 13.98
N LEU A 195 20.65 8.38 13.00
CA LEU A 195 22.06 8.14 12.71
C LEU A 195 22.94 8.46 13.92
N TYR A 196 22.72 9.61 14.55
CA TYR A 196 23.46 10.00 15.75
C TYR A 196 23.28 9.00 16.90
N THR A 197 22.07 8.48 17.12
CA THR A 197 21.82 7.50 18.20
C THR A 197 22.41 6.14 17.91
N SER A 198 22.47 5.70 16.64
CA SER A 198 23.10 4.45 16.26
C SER A 198 24.63 4.53 16.41
N ASP A 199 25.27 5.63 15.97
CA ASP A 199 26.70 5.85 16.14
C ASP A 199 27.09 5.86 17.64
N ALA A 200 26.30 6.52 18.48
CA ALA A 200 26.52 6.52 19.93
C ALA A 200 26.38 5.12 20.58
N ALA A 201 25.55 4.24 20.01
CA ALA A 201 25.42 2.86 20.48
C ALA A 201 26.65 2.01 20.10
N ASP A 202 27.26 2.28 18.95
CA ASP A 202 28.47 1.58 18.49
C ASP A 202 29.73 2.01 19.25
N GLU A 203 29.76 3.24 19.76
CA GLU A 203 30.87 3.76 20.60
C GLU A 203 30.87 3.20 22.03
N HIS A 204 29.78 2.59 22.48
CA HIS A 204 29.63 2.00 23.81
C HIS A 204 29.68 0.46 23.80
N SER A 205 30.57 -0.14 23.02
CA SER A 205 30.90 -1.56 23.20
C SER A 205 31.74 -1.74 24.47
N TRP A 206 31.08 -2.05 25.59
CA TRP A 206 31.68 -2.49 26.84
C TRP A 206 32.02 -3.98 26.79
#